data_39ce65aef6890230573b7582608af91b
#
_entry.id   39ce65aef6890230573b7582608af91b
#
_cell.length_a   1.000
_cell.length_b   1.000
_cell.length_c   1.000
_cell.angle_alpha   90.00
_cell.angle_beta   90.00
_cell.angle_gamma   90.00
#
_symmetry.space_group_name_H-M   'P 1'
#
loop_
_entity.id
_entity.type
_entity.pdbx_description
1 polymer ?
#
loop_
_entity_poly.entity_id
_entity_poly.type
_entity_poly.pdbx_seq_one_letter_code
_entity_poly.pdbx_strand_id
1 'polypeptide(L)'
;WWEAMKGGAADSFVMQHDVPSIFAGHYDPSFRLALCLKDLGLVDQLLTEVGSRAELTQATYARFREAAERYGDGAGEMTVCKVLEDDAGVELRVEGDWTAPWEVRHPGDA
;
A
#
# COMPACT_ATOMS: atom_id res chain seq x y z
N TRP A 1 0.68 12.34 -13.42
CA TRP A 1 -0.47 11.54 -13.02
C TRP A 1 -0.86 11.80 -11.54
N TRP A 2 0.01 11.56 -10.57
CA TRP A 2 -0.26 11.73 -9.13
C TRP A 2 -0.76 13.15 -8.78
N GLU A 3 -0.07 14.19 -9.24
CA GLU A 3 -0.49 15.59 -9.05
C GLU A 3 -1.88 15.88 -9.65
N ALA A 4 -2.19 15.27 -10.80
CA ALA A 4 -3.48 15.46 -11.46
C ALA A 4 -4.65 14.79 -10.72
N MET A 5 -4.38 13.80 -9.87
CA MET A 5 -5.40 13.07 -9.10
C MET A 5 -5.78 13.78 -7.81
N LYS A 6 -4.88 14.65 -7.28
CA LYS A 6 -5.14 15.42 -6.06
C LYS A 6 -6.34 16.35 -6.24
N GLY A 7 -7.22 16.37 -5.27
CA GLY A 7 -8.44 17.16 -5.30
C GLY A 7 -9.53 16.68 -6.26
N GLY A 8 -9.31 15.56 -6.95
CA GLY A 8 -10.30 14.89 -7.79
C GLY A 8 -11.03 13.76 -7.07
N ALA A 9 -11.89 13.05 -7.79
CA ALA A 9 -12.69 11.94 -7.26
C ALA A 9 -11.85 10.74 -6.73
N ALA A 10 -10.60 10.63 -7.17
CA ALA A 10 -9.68 9.59 -6.72
C ALA A 10 -8.76 10.04 -5.57
N ASP A 11 -8.90 11.27 -5.12
CA ASP A 11 -8.13 11.77 -3.99
C ASP A 11 -8.52 11.06 -2.70
N SER A 12 -7.53 10.71 -1.88
CA SER A 12 -7.73 9.99 -0.63
C SER A 12 -6.50 10.15 0.27
N PHE A 13 -6.62 9.75 1.53
CA PHE A 13 -5.48 9.67 2.44
C PHE A 13 -4.35 8.80 1.84
N VAL A 14 -4.68 7.60 1.39
CA VAL A 14 -3.71 6.68 0.74
C VAL A 14 -3.03 7.34 -0.45
N MET A 15 -3.79 8.04 -1.29
CA MET A 15 -3.25 8.73 -2.45
C MET A 15 -2.23 9.81 -2.07
N GLN A 16 -2.48 10.56 -0.99
CA GLN A 16 -1.63 11.67 -0.58
C GLN A 16 -0.46 11.24 0.31
N HIS A 17 -0.66 10.23 1.17
CA HIS A 17 0.31 9.82 2.19
C HIS A 17 1.13 8.60 1.78
N ASP A 18 0.48 7.57 1.21
CA ASP A 18 1.14 6.29 1.02
C ASP A 18 1.78 6.17 -0.37
N VAL A 19 1.14 6.73 -1.42
CA VAL A 19 1.71 6.70 -2.78
C VAL A 19 3.08 7.37 -2.88
N PRO A 20 3.36 8.51 -2.22
CA PRO A 20 4.70 9.07 -2.19
C PRO A 20 5.78 8.11 -1.70
N SER A 21 5.44 7.16 -0.82
CA SER A 21 6.38 6.14 -0.33
C SER A 21 6.88 5.21 -1.43
N ILE A 22 6.08 4.98 -2.47
CA ILE A 22 6.45 4.22 -3.66
C ILE A 22 7.48 5.02 -4.47
N PHE A 23 7.23 6.32 -4.68
CA PHE A 23 8.15 7.21 -5.41
C PHE A 23 9.50 7.35 -4.73
N ALA A 24 9.52 7.33 -3.39
CA ALA A 24 10.72 7.33 -2.58
C ALA A 24 11.42 5.96 -2.51
N GLY A 25 10.69 4.87 -2.75
CA GLY A 25 11.21 3.50 -2.72
C GLY A 25 11.27 2.85 -1.34
N HIS A 26 10.63 3.42 -0.32
CA HIS A 26 10.59 2.82 1.02
C HIS A 26 9.28 2.07 1.34
N TYR A 27 8.23 2.23 0.52
CA TYR A 27 6.98 1.46 0.56
C TYR A 27 6.26 1.45 1.92
N ASP A 28 6.29 2.55 2.63
CA ASP A 28 5.66 2.76 3.94
C ASP A 28 5.82 1.58 4.94
N PRO A 29 6.98 1.43 5.59
CA PRO A 29 7.18 0.39 6.58
C PRO A 29 6.45 0.67 7.92
N SER A 30 5.78 1.80 8.06
CA SER A 30 5.03 2.16 9.28
C SER A 30 3.81 1.27 9.49
N PHE A 31 3.18 0.78 8.41
CA PHE A 31 2.13 -0.22 8.45
C PHE A 31 2.62 -1.50 7.78
N ARG A 32 2.69 -2.57 8.58
CA ARG A 32 3.25 -3.83 8.12
C ARG A 32 2.27 -4.62 7.25
N LEU A 33 2.79 -5.24 6.23
CA LEU A 33 2.05 -6.09 5.31
C LEU A 33 1.27 -7.20 6.03
N ALA A 34 1.83 -7.78 7.11
CA ALA A 34 1.13 -8.77 7.93
C ALA A 34 -0.18 -8.25 8.53
N LEU A 35 -0.25 -6.98 8.94
CA LEU A 35 -1.47 -6.38 9.48
C LEU A 35 -2.51 -6.18 8.39
N CYS A 36 -2.10 -5.70 7.22
CA CYS A 36 -2.97 -5.57 6.07
C CYS A 36 -3.56 -6.94 5.65
N LEU A 37 -2.72 -7.97 5.61
CA LEU A 37 -3.16 -9.34 5.31
C LEU A 37 -4.15 -9.90 6.32
N LYS A 38 -3.95 -9.61 7.61
CA LYS A 38 -4.90 -9.99 8.65
C LYS A 38 -6.29 -9.37 8.38
N ASP A 39 -6.32 -8.06 8.09
CA ASP A 39 -7.58 -7.35 7.85
C ASP A 39 -8.27 -7.83 6.56
N LEU A 40 -7.53 -8.01 5.48
CA LEU A 40 -8.04 -8.58 4.23
C LEU A 40 -8.55 -10.01 4.42
N GLY A 41 -7.87 -10.82 5.23
CA GLY A 41 -8.32 -12.17 5.57
C GLY A 41 -9.63 -12.20 6.34
N LEU A 42 -9.84 -11.27 7.28
CA LEU A 42 -11.11 -11.11 8.00
C LEU A 42 -12.25 -10.70 7.06
N VAL A 43 -11.97 -9.80 6.12
CA VAL A 43 -12.96 -9.40 5.11
C VAL A 43 -13.32 -10.58 4.20
N ASP A 44 -12.33 -11.35 3.72
CA ASP A 44 -12.57 -12.51 2.87
C ASP A 44 -13.39 -13.59 3.60
N GLN A 45 -13.13 -13.83 4.88
CA GLN A 45 -13.91 -14.72 5.72
C GLN A 45 -15.37 -14.24 5.83
N LEU A 46 -15.59 -12.96 6.14
CA LEU A 46 -16.94 -12.40 6.23
C LEU A 46 -17.69 -12.51 4.91
N LEU A 47 -17.04 -12.19 3.79
CA LEU A 47 -17.65 -12.31 2.46
C LEU A 47 -18.08 -13.75 2.15
N THR A 48 -17.28 -14.72 2.56
CA THR A 48 -17.60 -16.14 2.43
C THR A 48 -18.81 -16.52 3.27
N GLU A 49 -18.85 -16.07 4.54
CA GLU A 49 -19.96 -16.37 5.47
C GLU A 49 -21.31 -15.81 5.00
N VAL A 50 -21.30 -14.60 4.41
CA VAL A 50 -22.52 -13.97 3.90
C VAL A 50 -22.85 -14.36 2.44
N GLY A 51 -22.03 -15.19 1.80
CA GLY A 51 -22.21 -15.63 0.42
C GLY A 51 -22.08 -14.49 -0.60
N SER A 52 -21.32 -13.44 -0.29
CA SER A 52 -21.10 -12.31 -1.18
C SER A 52 -20.01 -12.63 -2.21
N ARG A 53 -20.26 -12.19 -3.45
CA ARG A 53 -19.24 -12.23 -4.52
C ARG A 53 -18.47 -10.92 -4.52
N ALA A 54 -17.18 -10.99 -4.23
CA ALA A 54 -16.30 -9.83 -4.13
C ALA A 54 -14.96 -10.08 -4.84
N GLU A 55 -15.05 -10.30 -6.14
CA GLU A 55 -13.90 -10.68 -6.98
C GLU A 55 -12.73 -9.69 -6.88
N LEU A 56 -13.01 -8.39 -6.77
CA LEU A 56 -11.97 -7.37 -6.61
C LEU A 56 -11.25 -7.47 -5.25
N THR A 57 -12.00 -7.73 -4.18
CA THR A 57 -11.42 -7.94 -2.85
C THR A 57 -10.52 -9.18 -2.83
N GLN A 58 -10.98 -10.27 -3.43
CA GLN A 58 -10.22 -11.52 -3.52
C GLN A 58 -8.95 -11.34 -4.37
N ALA A 59 -9.04 -10.62 -5.48
CA ALA A 59 -7.89 -10.30 -6.31
C ALA A 59 -6.87 -9.43 -5.56
N THR A 60 -7.35 -8.44 -4.80
CA THR A 60 -6.52 -7.60 -3.95
C THR A 60 -5.81 -8.44 -2.89
N TYR A 61 -6.56 -9.27 -2.15
CA TYR A 61 -5.99 -10.15 -1.12
C TYR A 61 -4.90 -11.06 -1.69
N ALA A 62 -5.13 -11.65 -2.87
CA ALA A 62 -4.13 -12.49 -3.54
C ALA A 62 -2.83 -11.72 -3.84
N ARG A 63 -2.90 -10.45 -4.27
CA ARG A 63 -1.72 -9.62 -4.53
C ARG A 63 -0.96 -9.26 -3.26
N PHE A 64 -1.65 -8.97 -2.17
CA PHE A 64 -1.00 -8.73 -0.89
C PHE A 64 -0.32 -9.98 -0.34
N ARG A 65 -0.91 -11.17 -0.52
CA ARG A 65 -0.28 -12.44 -0.17
C ARG A 65 1.00 -12.68 -0.97
N GLU A 66 0.95 -12.44 -2.27
CA GLU A 66 2.12 -12.53 -3.14
C GLU A 66 3.24 -11.59 -2.69
N ALA A 67 2.91 -10.37 -2.30
CA ALA A 67 3.88 -9.43 -1.75
C ALA A 67 4.54 -9.97 -0.47
N ALA A 68 3.77 -10.57 0.43
CA ALA A 68 4.31 -11.18 1.66
C ALA A 68 5.22 -12.39 1.36
N GLU A 69 4.87 -13.20 0.38
CA GLU A 69 5.70 -14.33 -0.06
C GLU A 69 7.04 -13.86 -0.66
N ARG A 70 7.03 -12.73 -1.40
CA ARG A 70 8.24 -12.19 -2.05
C ARG A 70 9.13 -11.38 -1.10
N TYR A 71 8.54 -10.58 -0.22
CA TYR A 71 9.28 -9.56 0.54
C TYR A 71 9.22 -9.76 2.07
N GLY A 72 8.42 -10.71 2.53
CA GLY A 72 8.24 -11.03 3.94
C GLY A 72 7.14 -10.20 4.63
N ASP A 73 6.59 -10.75 5.69
CA ASP A 73 5.47 -10.19 6.47
C ASP A 73 5.79 -8.84 7.14
N GLY A 74 7.07 -8.60 7.40
CA GLY A 74 7.56 -7.36 8.02
C GLY A 74 7.73 -6.19 7.05
N ALA A 75 7.57 -6.42 5.75
CA ALA A 75 7.64 -5.36 4.74
C ALA A 75 6.48 -4.37 4.89
N GLY A 76 6.63 -3.17 4.35
CA GLY A 76 5.57 -2.17 4.33
C GLY A 76 4.41 -2.58 3.41
N GLU A 77 3.21 -2.10 3.72
CA GLU A 77 2.01 -2.47 2.96
C GLU A 77 2.10 -2.09 1.46
N MET A 78 2.78 -0.99 1.15
CA MET A 78 2.94 -0.53 -0.23
C MET A 78 3.87 -1.43 -1.07
N THR A 79 4.53 -2.43 -0.49
CA THR A 79 5.30 -3.41 -1.26
C THR A 79 4.45 -4.24 -2.23
N VAL A 80 3.13 -4.21 -2.10
CA VAL A 80 2.23 -4.74 -3.12
C VAL A 80 2.47 -4.08 -4.49
N CYS A 81 2.83 -2.80 -4.52
CA CYS A 81 3.20 -2.11 -5.76
C CYS A 81 4.55 -2.57 -6.30
N LYS A 82 5.48 -2.93 -5.40
CA LYS A 82 6.79 -3.47 -5.80
C LYS A 82 6.67 -4.79 -6.57
N VAL A 83 5.65 -5.59 -6.29
CA VAL A 83 5.35 -6.80 -7.10
C VAL A 83 5.20 -6.42 -8.58
N LEU A 84 4.43 -5.35 -8.85
CA LEU A 84 4.18 -4.91 -10.23
C LEU A 84 5.43 -4.28 -10.86
N GLU A 85 6.23 -3.54 -10.08
CA GLU A 85 7.50 -2.98 -10.54
C GLU A 85 8.47 -4.08 -10.96
N ASP A 86 8.65 -5.09 -10.12
CA ASP A 86 9.54 -6.22 -10.38
C ASP A 86 9.07 -7.05 -11.59
N ASP A 87 7.76 -7.29 -11.70
CA ASP A 87 7.19 -8.04 -12.83
C ASP A 87 7.32 -7.28 -14.16
N ALA A 88 7.23 -5.95 -14.12
CA ALA A 88 7.36 -5.10 -15.30
C ALA A 88 8.82 -4.73 -15.62
N GLY A 89 9.76 -4.97 -14.71
CA GLY A 89 11.16 -4.56 -14.83
C GLY A 89 11.34 -3.03 -14.81
N VAL A 90 10.46 -2.32 -14.08
CA VAL A 90 10.52 -0.84 -13.94
C VAL A 90 10.42 -0.45 -12.49
N GLU A 91 11.01 0.68 -12.13
CA GLU A 91 10.89 1.27 -10.80
C GLU A 91 10.12 2.58 -10.88
N LEU A 92 9.11 2.73 -10.03
CA LEU A 92 8.32 3.96 -9.90
C LEU A 92 9.05 4.94 -8.97
N ARG A 93 10.18 5.47 -9.43
CA ARG A 93 10.96 6.48 -8.69
C ARG A 93 10.72 7.85 -9.31
N VAL A 94 10.50 8.84 -8.45
CA VAL A 94 10.31 10.23 -8.87
C VAL A 94 11.23 11.09 -7.99
N GLU A 95 12.00 11.99 -8.63
CA GLU A 95 12.79 12.96 -7.88
C GLU A 95 11.87 13.92 -7.12
N GLY A 96 12.20 14.17 -5.86
CA GLY A 96 11.42 15.06 -5.00
C GLY A 96 11.73 14.84 -3.52
N ASP A 97 11.17 15.70 -2.69
CA ASP A 97 11.20 15.54 -1.24
C ASP A 97 9.98 14.68 -0.82
N TRP A 98 10.24 13.41 -0.61
CA TRP A 98 9.25 12.42 -0.20
C TRP A 98 9.48 12.02 1.26
N THR A 99 9.55 13.02 2.16
CA THR A 99 9.70 12.75 3.59
C THR A 99 8.61 11.81 4.09
N ALA A 100 9.02 10.72 4.70
CA ALA A 100 8.09 9.73 5.20
C ALA A 100 7.20 10.33 6.31
N PRO A 101 5.90 10.00 6.36
CA PRO A 101 4.98 10.57 7.35
C PRO A 101 5.44 10.40 8.81
N TRP A 102 6.13 9.29 9.13
CA TRP A 102 6.67 9.01 10.46
C TRP A 102 7.97 9.78 10.78
N GLU A 103 8.60 10.42 9.78
CA GLU A 103 9.78 11.28 9.95
C GLU A 103 9.39 12.76 10.13
N VAL A 104 8.14 13.10 9.83
CA VAL A 104 7.63 14.45 10.01
C VAL A 104 7.51 14.73 11.50
N ARG A 105 8.39 15.58 12.04
CA ARG A 105 8.27 16.05 13.43
C ARG A 105 7.09 17.01 13.52
N HIS A 106 6.12 16.68 14.35
CA HIS A 106 5.05 17.59 14.67
C HIS A 106 5.51 18.64 15.69
N PRO A 107 4.99 19.89 15.62
CA PRO A 107 5.25 20.88 16.64
C PRO A 107 4.76 20.35 18.00
N GLY A 108 5.70 20.02 18.91
CA GLY A 108 5.40 19.41 20.21
C GLY A 108 6.07 18.07 20.48
N ASP A 109 6.68 17.44 19.49
CA ASP A 109 7.52 16.26 19.67
C ASP A 109 8.87 16.69 20.22
N ALA A 110 9.01 16.62 21.53
CA ALA A 110 10.27 16.87 22.20
C ALA A 110 10.95 15.57 22.62
#